data_8fc4cfe916c65f7e5f391b67b4f9a446
#
_entry.id   8fc4cfe916c65f7e5f391b67b4f9a446
#
_cell.length_a   1.000
_cell.length_b   1.000
_cell.length_c   1.000
_cell.angle_alpha   90.00
_cell.angle_beta   90.00
_cell.angle_gamma   90.00
#
_symmetry.space_group_name_H-M   'P 1'
#
loop_
_entity.id
_entity.type
_entity.pdbx_description
1 polymer ?
#
loop_
_entity_poly.entity_id
_entity_poly.type
_entity_poly.pdbx_seq_one_letter_code
_entity_poly.pdbx_strand_id
1 'polypeptide(L)'
;MSAQGRLIVIEGPDYVGRSLHARLLSERLEAHGVAVATVGLARSELMGELIKANTHELHQLNWRTRALLYATDLHDQIIHELQPLLDAGFVVIADRYTLTPLIREQIRGGDAQWI
;
A
#
# COMPACT_ATOMS: atom_id res chain seq x y z
N MET A 1 -10.79 -14.96 -22.91
CA MET A 1 -9.60 -14.74 -22.06
C MET A 1 -9.69 -13.36 -21.44
N SER A 2 -9.74 -13.28 -20.12
CA SER A 2 -9.73 -11.99 -19.45
C SER A 2 -8.33 -11.38 -19.52
N ALA A 3 -8.26 -10.07 -19.75
CA ALA A 3 -6.99 -9.37 -19.69
C ALA A 3 -6.47 -9.40 -18.24
N GLN A 4 -5.16 -9.55 -18.09
CA GLN A 4 -4.54 -9.43 -16.79
C GLN A 4 -4.62 -7.99 -16.28
N GLY A 5 -4.82 -7.83 -14.98
CA GLY A 5 -4.80 -6.53 -14.37
C GLY A 5 -3.39 -5.95 -14.29
N ARG A 6 -3.32 -4.70 -13.89
CA ARG A 6 -2.05 -3.99 -13.73
C ARG A 6 -2.01 -3.30 -12.39
N LEU A 7 -0.85 -3.36 -11.77
CA LEU A 7 -0.58 -2.65 -10.52
C LEU A 7 0.22 -1.38 -10.83
N ILE A 8 -0.31 -0.24 -10.39
CA ILE A 8 0.37 1.04 -10.48
C ILE A 8 0.63 1.51 -9.05
N VAL A 9 1.89 1.74 -8.71
CA VAL A 9 2.29 2.17 -7.36
C VAL A 9 2.67 3.63 -7.39
N ILE A 10 2.10 4.41 -6.47
CA ILE A 10 2.46 5.81 -6.27
C ILE A 10 3.09 5.93 -4.89
N GLU A 11 4.38 6.23 -4.87
CA GLU A 11 5.16 6.40 -3.66
C GLU A 11 5.58 7.86 -3.49
N GLY A 12 5.84 8.25 -2.26
CA GLY A 12 6.34 9.59 -1.97
C GLY A 12 6.11 9.97 -0.52
N PRO A 13 6.80 11.04 -0.06
CA PRO A 13 6.58 11.56 1.29
C PRO A 13 5.21 12.20 1.41
N ASP A 14 4.85 12.58 2.64
CA ASP A 14 3.62 13.29 2.90
C ASP A 14 3.64 14.70 2.26
N TYR A 15 2.49 15.22 1.94
CA TYR A 15 2.29 16.60 1.44
C TYR A 15 2.86 16.89 0.05
N VAL A 16 3.16 15.88 -0.77
CA VAL A 16 3.58 16.07 -2.16
C VAL A 16 2.45 15.81 -3.17
N GLY A 17 1.22 15.64 -2.69
CA GLY A 17 0.06 15.43 -3.56
C GLY A 17 -0.14 14.00 -4.01
N ARG A 18 0.48 13.02 -3.33
CA ARG A 18 0.38 11.60 -3.69
C ARG A 18 -1.05 11.11 -3.77
N SER A 19 -1.84 11.34 -2.71
CA SER A 19 -3.24 10.88 -2.66
C SER A 19 -4.10 11.58 -3.71
N LEU A 20 -3.83 12.85 -3.98
CA LEU A 20 -4.52 13.59 -5.03
C LEU A 20 -4.23 12.98 -6.41
N HIS A 21 -2.96 12.69 -6.69
CA HIS A 21 -2.58 12.07 -7.97
C HIS A 21 -3.20 10.69 -8.13
N ALA A 22 -3.23 9.88 -7.06
CA ALA A 22 -3.85 8.57 -7.08
C ALA A 22 -5.34 8.68 -7.43
N ARG A 23 -6.05 9.62 -6.80
CA ARG A 23 -7.46 9.85 -7.05
C ARG A 23 -7.71 10.33 -8.47
N LEU A 24 -6.93 11.31 -8.95
CA LEU A 24 -7.10 11.84 -10.30
C LEU A 24 -6.83 10.77 -11.36
N LEU A 25 -5.81 9.95 -11.16
CA LEU A 25 -5.52 8.84 -12.07
C LEU A 25 -6.67 7.83 -12.08
N SER A 26 -7.20 7.48 -10.91
CA SER A 26 -8.33 6.57 -10.78
C SER A 26 -9.55 7.10 -11.52
N GLU A 27 -9.90 8.37 -11.30
CA GLU A 27 -11.05 9.00 -11.97
C GLU A 27 -10.87 9.02 -13.49
N ARG A 28 -9.67 9.32 -13.97
CA ARG A 28 -9.38 9.37 -15.40
C ARG A 28 -9.49 8.00 -16.05
N LEU A 29 -8.96 6.96 -15.40
CA LEU A 29 -9.07 5.60 -15.91
C LEU A 29 -10.52 5.12 -15.93
N GLU A 30 -11.28 5.40 -14.89
CA GLU A 30 -12.70 5.07 -14.82
C GLU A 30 -13.49 5.76 -15.93
N ALA A 31 -13.16 7.02 -16.21
CA ALA A 31 -13.79 7.78 -17.30
C ALA A 31 -13.53 7.14 -18.68
N HIS A 32 -12.46 6.34 -18.81
CA HIS A 32 -12.16 5.58 -20.02
C HIS A 32 -12.67 4.14 -19.99
N GLY A 33 -13.53 3.82 -19.04
CA GLY A 33 -14.16 2.50 -18.95
C GLY A 33 -13.29 1.42 -18.30
N VAL A 34 -12.24 1.82 -17.58
CA VAL A 34 -11.34 0.88 -16.90
C VAL A 34 -11.84 0.61 -15.49
N ALA A 35 -11.90 -0.65 -15.09
CA ALA A 35 -12.21 -1.01 -13.71
C ALA A 35 -11.00 -0.75 -12.83
N VAL A 36 -11.14 0.07 -11.81
CA VAL A 36 -10.06 0.52 -10.94
C VAL A 36 -10.39 0.24 -9.48
N ALA A 37 -9.38 -0.19 -8.73
CA ALA A 37 -9.46 -0.33 -7.28
C ALA A 37 -8.21 0.27 -6.64
N THR A 38 -8.27 0.58 -5.36
CA THR A 38 -7.13 1.17 -4.63
C THR A 38 -6.75 0.31 -3.44
N VAL A 39 -5.45 0.20 -3.21
CA VAL A 39 -4.85 -0.42 -2.04
C VAL A 39 -3.79 0.52 -1.48
N GLY A 40 -3.18 0.18 -0.37
CA GLY A 40 -2.11 1.00 0.20
C GLY A 40 -1.73 0.53 1.60
N LEU A 41 -0.80 1.26 2.23
CA LEU A 41 -0.39 0.94 3.59
C LEU A 41 -1.56 1.09 4.58
N ALA A 42 -1.60 0.19 5.56
CA ALA A 42 -2.57 0.20 6.65
C ALA A 42 -4.03 0.14 6.16
N ARG A 43 -4.28 -0.62 5.10
CA ARG A 43 -5.63 -0.76 4.52
C ARG A 43 -6.16 -2.18 4.52
N SER A 44 -5.43 -3.16 5.07
CA SER A 44 -5.93 -4.53 5.14
C SER A 44 -7.08 -4.63 6.16
N GLU A 45 -7.98 -5.58 5.94
CA GLU A 45 -9.02 -5.88 6.93
C GLU A 45 -8.42 -6.39 8.23
N LEU A 46 -7.33 -7.13 8.14
CA LEU A 46 -6.70 -7.72 9.32
C LEU A 46 -6.02 -6.68 10.20
N MET A 47 -5.24 -5.77 9.61
CA MET A 47 -4.32 -4.90 10.35
C MET A 47 -4.59 -3.40 10.22
N GLY A 48 -5.34 -3.00 9.20
CA GLY A 48 -5.50 -1.58 8.87
C GLY A 48 -6.02 -0.74 10.02
N GLU A 49 -7.10 -1.17 10.66
CA GLU A 49 -7.69 -0.44 11.80
C GLU A 49 -6.76 -0.41 13.00
N LEU A 50 -6.10 -1.54 13.28
CA LEU A 50 -5.15 -1.64 14.39
C LEU A 50 -3.98 -0.67 14.21
N ILE A 51 -3.41 -0.62 13.01
CA ILE A 51 -2.28 0.28 12.71
C ILE A 51 -2.73 1.74 12.83
N LYS A 52 -3.86 2.11 12.25
CA LYS A 52 -4.36 3.48 12.29
C LYS A 52 -4.69 3.93 13.72
N ALA A 53 -5.30 3.05 14.51
CA ALA A 53 -5.67 3.36 15.88
C ALA A 53 -4.47 3.55 16.80
N ASN A 54 -3.32 2.96 16.46
CA ASN A 54 -2.12 2.97 17.29
C ASN A 54 -0.94 3.70 16.66
N THR A 55 -1.19 4.67 15.77
CA THR A 55 -0.14 5.37 15.02
C THR A 55 0.90 5.99 15.96
N HIS A 56 0.48 6.57 17.09
CA HIS A 56 1.39 7.19 18.04
C HIS A 56 2.31 6.15 18.69
N GLU A 57 1.73 5.05 19.15
CA GLU A 57 2.44 3.97 19.83
C GLU A 57 3.41 3.25 18.88
N LEU A 58 3.09 3.18 17.61
CA LEU A 58 3.95 2.55 16.60
C LEU A 58 5.31 3.23 16.51
N HIS A 59 5.38 4.55 16.75
CA HIS A 59 6.66 5.27 16.74
C HIS A 59 7.60 4.85 17.85
N GLN A 60 7.07 4.25 18.91
CA GLN A 60 7.85 3.78 20.05
C GLN A 60 8.29 2.32 19.91
N LEU A 61 7.80 1.60 18.93
CA LEU A 61 8.15 0.21 18.70
C LEU A 61 9.54 0.08 18.10
N ASN A 62 10.16 -1.07 18.34
CA ASN A 62 11.37 -1.46 17.63
C ASN A 62 11.08 -1.48 16.11
N TRP A 63 12.08 -1.11 15.32
CA TRP A 63 11.91 -1.02 13.88
C TRP A 63 11.53 -2.36 13.22
N ARG A 64 12.02 -3.48 13.77
CA ARG A 64 11.66 -4.81 13.26
C ARG A 64 10.19 -5.11 13.48
N THR A 65 9.68 -4.76 14.66
CA THR A 65 8.26 -4.95 14.97
C THR A 65 7.38 -4.13 14.02
N ARG A 66 7.75 -2.87 13.78
CA ARG A 66 7.02 -2.02 12.83
C ARG A 66 7.08 -2.60 11.42
N ALA A 67 8.26 -3.01 10.97
CA ALA A 67 8.42 -3.60 9.65
C ALA A 67 7.54 -4.84 9.48
N LEU A 68 7.47 -5.69 10.49
CA LEU A 68 6.63 -6.89 10.47
C LEU A 68 5.14 -6.55 10.43
N LEU A 69 4.71 -5.52 11.17
CA LEU A 69 3.31 -5.09 11.14
C LEU A 69 2.90 -4.60 9.76
N TYR A 70 3.71 -3.74 9.13
CA TYR A 70 3.42 -3.26 7.79
C TYR A 70 3.52 -4.36 6.74
N ALA A 71 4.47 -5.29 6.89
CA ALA A 71 4.57 -6.44 6.00
C ALA A 71 3.34 -7.33 6.11
N THR A 72 2.83 -7.56 7.32
CA THR A 72 1.61 -8.32 7.55
C THR A 72 0.41 -7.65 6.89
N ASP A 73 0.28 -6.33 7.05
CA ASP A 73 -0.78 -5.55 6.42
C ASP A 73 -0.76 -5.69 4.89
N LEU A 74 0.41 -5.52 4.28
CA LEU A 74 0.55 -5.63 2.83
C LEU A 74 0.33 -7.06 2.33
N HIS A 75 0.83 -8.05 3.04
CA HIS A 75 0.67 -9.45 2.68
C HIS A 75 -0.81 -9.85 2.70
N ASP A 76 -1.54 -9.41 3.72
CA ASP A 76 -2.99 -9.66 3.79
C ASP A 76 -3.72 -9.04 2.61
N GLN A 77 -3.38 -7.79 2.25
CA GLN A 77 -3.96 -7.14 1.08
C GLN A 77 -3.61 -7.86 -0.23
N ILE A 78 -2.38 -8.35 -0.36
CA ILE A 78 -1.96 -9.06 -1.57
C ILE A 78 -2.82 -10.31 -1.79
N ILE A 79 -3.02 -11.09 -0.75
CA ILE A 79 -3.74 -12.36 -0.86
C ILE A 79 -5.24 -12.14 -1.03
N HIS A 80 -5.83 -11.25 -0.22
CA HIS A 80 -7.29 -11.12 -0.15
C HIS A 80 -7.87 -10.04 -1.06
N GLU A 81 -7.07 -9.11 -1.54
CA GLU A 81 -7.55 -8.00 -2.35
C GLU A 81 -6.79 -7.85 -3.68
N LEU A 82 -5.47 -7.64 -3.60
CA LEU A 82 -4.68 -7.30 -4.77
C LEU A 82 -4.68 -8.41 -5.82
N GLN A 83 -4.31 -9.62 -5.42
CA GLN A 83 -4.23 -10.73 -6.37
C GLN A 83 -5.58 -11.06 -7.01
N PRO A 84 -6.69 -11.16 -6.26
CA PRO A 84 -8.00 -11.36 -6.86
C PRO A 84 -8.41 -10.26 -7.84
N LEU A 85 -8.10 -9.00 -7.54
CA LEU A 85 -8.42 -7.88 -8.41
C LEU A 85 -7.61 -7.92 -9.71
N LEU A 86 -6.31 -8.22 -9.61
CA LEU A 86 -5.46 -8.37 -10.79
C LEU A 86 -5.92 -9.53 -11.66
N ASP A 87 -6.29 -10.65 -11.04
CA ASP A 87 -6.81 -11.81 -11.76
C ASP A 87 -8.13 -11.51 -12.47
N ALA A 88 -8.92 -10.60 -11.90
CA ALA A 88 -10.18 -10.15 -12.52
C ALA A 88 -9.97 -9.07 -13.59
N GLY A 89 -8.75 -8.65 -13.84
CA GLY A 89 -8.44 -7.67 -14.89
C GLY A 89 -8.48 -6.21 -14.44
N PHE A 90 -8.58 -5.94 -13.15
CA PHE A 90 -8.61 -4.57 -12.64
C PHE A 90 -7.24 -3.90 -12.77
N VAL A 91 -7.27 -2.58 -12.96
CA VAL A 91 -6.11 -1.73 -12.67
C VAL A 91 -6.17 -1.38 -11.18
N VAL A 92 -5.12 -1.72 -10.45
CA VAL A 92 -5.06 -1.45 -9.01
C VAL A 92 -4.02 -0.35 -8.78
N ILE A 93 -4.43 0.72 -8.11
CA ILE A 93 -3.54 1.83 -7.75
C ILE A 93 -3.21 1.68 -6.27
N ALA A 94 -1.91 1.55 -5.98
CA ALA A 94 -1.41 1.49 -4.61
C ALA A 94 -0.89 2.87 -4.21
N ASP A 95 -1.54 3.49 -3.23
CA ASP A 95 -1.09 4.73 -2.61
C ASP A 95 -0.16 4.35 -1.47
N ARG A 96 1.12 4.32 -1.73
CA ARG A 96 2.21 3.71 -0.96
C ARG A 96 2.12 2.20 -0.97
N TYR A 97 3.28 1.57 -1.04
CA TYR A 97 3.38 0.13 -1.07
C TYR A 97 4.65 -0.32 -0.33
N THR A 98 5.45 -1.19 -0.91
CA THR A 98 6.62 -1.76 -0.22
C THR A 98 7.73 -0.75 0.03
N LEU A 99 7.90 0.24 -0.82
CA LEU A 99 9.01 1.20 -0.73
C LEU A 99 8.92 2.08 0.51
N THR A 100 7.72 2.53 0.87
CA THR A 100 7.54 3.42 2.03
C THR A 100 8.03 2.79 3.35
N PRO A 101 7.59 1.58 3.76
CA PRO A 101 8.11 0.97 4.98
C PRO A 101 9.60 0.65 4.91
N LEU A 102 10.11 0.26 3.74
CA LEU A 102 11.53 0.01 3.57
C LEU A 102 12.36 1.24 3.90
N ILE A 103 12.01 2.37 3.30
CA ILE A 103 12.74 3.63 3.50
C ILE A 103 12.57 4.15 4.92
N ARG A 104 11.35 4.13 5.45
CA ARG A 104 11.08 4.62 6.82
C ARG A 104 11.91 3.89 7.86
N GLU A 105 11.97 2.59 7.78
CA GLU A 105 12.69 1.81 8.79
C GLU A 105 14.20 1.93 8.63
N GLN A 106 14.73 2.14 7.43
CA GLN A 106 16.14 2.44 7.23
C GLN A 106 16.53 3.79 7.84
N ILE A 107 15.71 4.82 7.66
CA ILE A 107 15.93 6.13 8.27
C ILE A 107 15.95 6.04 9.79
N ARG A 108 15.17 5.14 10.36
CA ARG A 108 15.11 4.91 11.81
C ARG A 108 16.19 3.97 12.33
N GLY A 109 17.17 3.61 11.51
CA GLY A 109 18.29 2.76 11.91
C GLY A 109 18.13 1.29 11.60
N GLY A 110 17.11 0.91 10.83
CA GLY A 110 16.90 -0.48 10.45
C GLY A 110 17.96 -0.98 9.47
N ASP A 111 18.20 -2.30 9.52
CA ASP A 111 19.15 -2.96 8.62
C ASP A 111 18.47 -3.19 7.25
N ALA A 112 19.01 -2.55 6.21
CA ALA A 112 18.47 -2.63 4.86
C ALA A 112 18.41 -4.06 4.31
N GLN A 113 19.35 -4.91 4.70
CA GLN A 113 19.35 -6.31 4.23
C GLN A 113 18.26 -7.14 4.92
N TRP A 114 17.93 -6.80 6.17
CA TRP A 114 16.88 -7.50 6.90
C TRP A 114 15.49 -7.08 6.39
N ILE A 115 15.31 -5.77 6.15
CA ILE A 115 14.03 -5.25 5.68
C ILE A 115 13.74 -5.74 4.24
#